data_05b2415e0ab0bc6f38e3deddafdde79e
#
_entry.id   05b2415e0ab0bc6f38e3deddafdde79e
#
_cell.length_a   1.000
_cell.length_b   1.000
_cell.length_c   1.000
_cell.angle_alpha   90.00
_cell.angle_beta   90.00
_cell.angle_gamma   90.00
#
_symmetry.space_group_name_H-M   'P 1'
#
loop_
_entity.id
_entity.type
_entity.pdbx_description
1 polymer ?
#
loop_
_entity_poly.entity_id
_entity_poly.type
_entity_poly.pdbx_seq_one_letter_code
_entity_poly.pdbx_strand_id
1 'polypeptide(L)'
;MKYTLLRQCPSSRARLGTLSLPHGTVDTPVFMPVGTNATVKAMRMQDVRDLGFGLALSNTYHLYLRPGDGIIRDAGGLHRFMNWEGNILTDSGGFQVFSLSELRKIREDGVEFRSHVDGSRHLFTPERVVEIQKNFGSDIMMPLDECTPGGAPHAAAVIAEERTF
;
A
#
# COMPACT_ATOMS: atom_id res chain seq x y z
N MET A 1 0.55 -10.28 -12.28
CA MET A 1 1.31 -9.05 -12.67
C MET A 1 2.39 -9.40 -13.68
N LYS A 2 2.53 -8.62 -14.77
CA LYS A 2 3.59 -8.79 -15.78
C LYS A 2 4.20 -7.43 -16.10
N TYR A 3 5.52 -7.31 -15.99
CA TYR A 3 6.27 -6.15 -16.43
C TYR A 3 6.93 -6.40 -17.78
N THR A 4 6.82 -5.44 -18.71
CA THR A 4 7.48 -5.48 -20.01
C THR A 4 8.37 -4.25 -20.15
N LEU A 5 9.69 -4.46 -20.25
CA LEU A 5 10.64 -3.39 -20.53
C LEU A 5 10.50 -2.96 -22.00
N LEU A 6 10.23 -1.69 -22.22
CA LEU A 6 10.13 -1.11 -23.59
C LEU A 6 11.43 -0.43 -24.01
N ARG A 7 12.05 0.32 -23.08
CA ARG A 7 13.28 1.07 -23.36
C ARG A 7 14.10 1.27 -22.11
N GLN A 8 15.41 1.20 -22.23
CA GLN A 8 16.38 1.56 -21.19
C GLN A 8 17.25 2.70 -21.68
N CYS A 9 17.54 3.67 -20.79
CA CYS A 9 18.45 4.75 -21.09
C CYS A 9 19.89 4.22 -21.22
N PRO A 10 20.65 4.56 -22.28
CA PRO A 10 22.02 4.06 -22.47
C PRO A 10 23.02 4.66 -21.48
N SER A 11 22.71 5.82 -20.87
CA SER A 11 23.60 6.58 -19.98
C SER A 11 23.18 6.57 -18.51
N SER A 12 22.06 5.90 -18.17
CA SER A 12 21.55 5.85 -16.81
C SER A 12 20.76 4.56 -16.55
N ARG A 13 20.26 4.37 -15.30
CA ARG A 13 19.39 3.25 -14.96
C ARG A 13 17.90 3.52 -15.26
N ALA A 14 17.55 4.64 -15.90
CA ALA A 14 16.17 4.96 -16.24
C ALA A 14 15.59 3.96 -17.23
N ARG A 15 14.35 3.56 -16.99
CA ARG A 15 13.63 2.54 -17.79
C ARG A 15 12.22 3.03 -18.09
N LEU A 16 11.77 2.78 -19.32
CA LEU A 16 10.38 2.86 -19.72
C LEU A 16 9.83 1.45 -19.88
N GLY A 17 8.67 1.19 -19.35
CA GLY A 17 8.03 -0.11 -19.46
C GLY A 17 6.52 -0.04 -19.28
N THR A 18 5.88 -1.19 -19.40
CA THR A 18 4.46 -1.35 -19.11
C THR A 18 4.26 -2.40 -18.04
N LEU A 19 3.29 -2.16 -17.18
CA LEU A 19 2.85 -3.05 -16.11
C LEU A 19 1.44 -3.52 -16.43
N SER A 20 1.28 -4.82 -16.74
CA SER A 20 -0.04 -5.43 -16.98
C SER A 20 -0.60 -5.98 -15.68
N LEU A 21 -1.75 -5.49 -15.29
CA LEU A 21 -2.46 -5.76 -14.04
C LEU A 21 -3.92 -6.17 -14.34
N PRO A 22 -4.67 -6.70 -13.36
CA PRO A 22 -6.06 -7.15 -13.57
C PRO A 22 -7.00 -6.07 -14.12
N HIS A 23 -6.84 -4.80 -13.70
CA HIS A 23 -7.69 -3.68 -14.13
C HIS A 23 -7.05 -2.81 -15.22
N GLY A 24 -6.13 -3.39 -16.01
CA GLY A 24 -5.55 -2.73 -17.18
C GLY A 24 -4.03 -2.60 -17.15
N THR A 25 -3.51 -1.95 -18.17
CA THR A 25 -2.06 -1.74 -18.33
C THR A 25 -1.69 -0.31 -17.96
N VAL A 26 -0.56 -0.17 -17.28
CA VAL A 26 -0.02 1.13 -16.84
C VAL A 26 1.39 1.30 -17.38
N ASP A 27 1.67 2.43 -18.00
CA ASP A 27 3.03 2.80 -18.41
C ASP A 27 3.86 3.23 -17.20
N THR A 28 5.13 2.87 -17.20
CA THR A 28 6.06 3.20 -16.11
C THR A 28 7.28 3.96 -16.66
N PRO A 29 7.77 4.95 -15.90
CA PRO A 29 7.40 5.36 -14.54
C PRO A 29 6.02 6.04 -14.48
N VAL A 30 5.29 5.88 -13.39
CA VAL A 30 3.96 6.43 -13.19
C VAL A 30 3.83 7.04 -11.80
N PHE A 31 3.12 8.17 -11.71
CA PHE A 31 2.68 8.73 -10.43
C PHE A 31 1.37 8.07 -10.00
N MET A 32 1.26 7.74 -8.73
CA MET A 32 0.07 7.16 -8.12
C MET A 32 -0.61 8.19 -7.21
N PRO A 33 -1.79 8.74 -7.59
CA PRO A 33 -2.57 9.55 -6.66
C PRO A 33 -2.90 8.77 -5.39
N VAL A 34 -2.73 9.42 -4.24
CA VAL A 34 -2.90 8.76 -2.95
C VAL A 34 -4.34 8.92 -2.46
N GLY A 35 -5.06 7.80 -2.38
CA GLY A 35 -6.40 7.68 -1.84
C GLY A 35 -6.39 7.06 -0.44
N THR A 36 -5.88 7.77 0.56
CA THR A 36 -5.62 7.25 1.92
C THR A 36 -6.83 6.53 2.53
N ASN A 37 -8.00 7.10 2.45
CA ASN A 37 -9.25 6.56 2.98
C ASN A 37 -10.22 6.19 1.84
N ALA A 38 -9.74 5.47 0.83
CA ALA A 38 -10.50 5.13 -0.36
C ALA A 38 -11.01 6.36 -1.15
N THR A 39 -10.28 7.47 -1.06
CA THR A 39 -10.59 8.70 -1.81
C THR A 39 -9.35 9.59 -1.91
N VAL A 40 -9.13 10.19 -3.06
CA VAL A 40 -8.15 11.27 -3.23
C VAL A 40 -8.77 12.56 -2.66
N LYS A 41 -8.08 13.19 -1.70
CA LYS A 41 -8.62 14.32 -0.96
C LYS A 41 -9.06 15.45 -1.91
N ALA A 42 -10.30 15.90 -1.73
CA ALA A 42 -10.96 16.96 -2.49
C ALA A 42 -11.14 16.68 -4.01
N MET A 43 -11.06 15.41 -4.43
CA MET A 43 -11.30 14.99 -5.82
C MET A 43 -12.28 13.83 -5.88
N ARG A 44 -13.14 13.82 -6.89
CA ARG A 44 -13.91 12.61 -7.24
C ARG A 44 -12.98 11.64 -7.98
N MET A 45 -13.20 10.34 -7.83
CA MET A 45 -12.42 9.34 -8.56
C MET A 45 -12.58 9.45 -10.09
N GLN A 46 -13.72 9.97 -10.56
CA GLN A 46 -13.91 10.32 -11.97
C GLN A 46 -12.91 11.39 -12.43
N ASP A 47 -12.70 12.44 -11.63
CA ASP A 47 -11.75 13.51 -11.98
C ASP A 47 -10.31 12.98 -12.07
N VAL A 48 -9.96 12.02 -11.17
CA VAL A 48 -8.65 11.33 -11.21
C VAL A 48 -8.49 10.54 -12.50
N ARG A 49 -9.55 9.85 -12.94
CA ARG A 49 -9.57 9.11 -14.22
C ARG A 49 -9.44 10.05 -15.42
N ASP A 50 -10.20 11.13 -15.43
CA ASP A 50 -10.21 12.11 -16.54
C ASP A 50 -8.85 12.80 -16.72
N LEU A 51 -8.05 12.86 -15.66
CA LEU A 51 -6.64 13.27 -15.69
C LEU A 51 -5.68 12.20 -16.26
N GLY A 52 -6.18 11.02 -16.60
CA GLY A 52 -5.41 9.94 -17.22
C GLY A 52 -4.67 9.01 -16.24
N PHE A 53 -4.94 9.08 -14.95
CA PHE A 53 -4.33 8.13 -13.99
C PHE A 53 -5.00 6.76 -14.08
N GLY A 54 -4.19 5.71 -14.25
CA GLY A 54 -4.64 4.31 -14.31
C GLY A 54 -4.27 3.47 -13.10
N LEU A 55 -3.58 4.07 -12.11
CA LEU A 55 -3.14 3.41 -10.89
C LEU A 55 -3.24 4.38 -9.72
N ALA A 56 -3.95 3.99 -8.67
CA ALA A 56 -4.07 4.74 -7.43
C ALA A 56 -3.45 3.97 -6.26
N LEU A 57 -3.01 4.68 -5.22
CA LEU A 57 -2.51 4.10 -3.98
C LEU A 57 -3.53 4.27 -2.87
N SER A 58 -3.76 3.23 -2.06
CA SER A 58 -4.56 3.30 -0.83
C SER A 58 -3.77 2.74 0.35
N ASN A 59 -4.04 3.28 1.56
CA ASN A 59 -3.24 2.93 2.73
C ASN A 59 -3.95 1.87 3.59
N THR A 60 -3.31 0.71 3.73
CA THR A 60 -3.83 -0.43 4.47
C THR A 60 -4.14 -0.10 5.93
N TYR A 61 -3.25 0.56 6.63
CA TYR A 61 -3.44 0.93 8.03
C TYR A 61 -4.72 1.74 8.27
N HIS A 62 -4.95 2.78 7.47
CA HIS A 62 -6.12 3.65 7.63
C HIS A 62 -7.42 2.92 7.31
N LEU A 63 -7.46 2.19 6.21
CA LEU A 63 -8.63 1.44 5.78
C LEU A 63 -8.97 0.27 6.71
N TYR A 64 -7.96 -0.39 7.27
CA TYR A 64 -8.13 -1.44 8.28
C TYR A 64 -8.76 -0.89 9.56
N LEU A 65 -8.32 0.28 10.04
CA LEU A 65 -8.91 0.92 11.21
C LEU A 65 -10.31 1.49 10.92
N ARG A 66 -10.50 2.09 9.76
CA ARG A 66 -11.80 2.64 9.32
C ARG A 66 -11.93 2.62 7.79
N PRO A 67 -12.97 1.96 7.25
CA PRO A 67 -14.13 1.34 7.93
C PRO A 67 -13.85 -0.09 8.45
N GLY A 68 -12.71 -0.69 8.11
CA GLY A 68 -12.36 -2.08 8.35
C GLY A 68 -12.38 -2.91 7.06
N ASP A 69 -11.44 -3.87 6.97
CA ASP A 69 -11.26 -4.71 5.79
C ASP A 69 -12.47 -5.60 5.49
N GLY A 70 -13.20 -6.04 6.52
CA GLY A 70 -14.43 -6.81 6.36
C GLY A 70 -15.53 -6.01 5.67
N ILE A 71 -15.75 -4.73 6.04
CA ILE A 71 -16.76 -3.88 5.41
C ILE A 71 -16.41 -3.62 3.93
N ILE A 72 -15.14 -3.37 3.63
CA ILE A 72 -14.69 -3.15 2.26
C ILE A 72 -14.86 -4.41 1.42
N ARG A 73 -14.51 -5.59 1.95
CA ARG A 73 -14.75 -6.89 1.30
C ARG A 73 -16.24 -7.09 0.97
N ASP A 74 -17.11 -6.86 1.95
CA ASP A 74 -18.55 -7.07 1.81
C ASP A 74 -19.20 -6.04 0.85
N ALA A 75 -18.58 -4.87 0.68
CA ALA A 75 -18.91 -3.91 -0.37
C ALA A 75 -18.44 -4.31 -1.77
N GLY A 76 -17.67 -5.41 -1.90
CA GLY A 76 -17.13 -5.92 -3.16
C GLY A 76 -15.72 -5.42 -3.49
N GLY A 77 -14.92 -5.09 -2.46
CA GLY A 77 -13.55 -4.61 -2.56
C GLY A 77 -13.43 -3.10 -2.77
N LEU A 78 -12.18 -2.61 -2.74
CA LEU A 78 -11.88 -1.18 -2.87
C LEU A 78 -12.36 -0.58 -4.19
N HIS A 79 -12.26 -1.29 -5.29
CA HIS A 79 -12.70 -0.81 -6.60
C HIS A 79 -14.17 -0.37 -6.57
N ARG A 80 -15.06 -1.20 -6.03
CA ARG A 80 -16.47 -0.83 -5.87
C ARG A 80 -16.68 0.22 -4.80
N PHE A 81 -15.98 0.10 -3.68
CA PHE A 81 -16.10 1.03 -2.56
C PHE A 81 -15.67 2.45 -2.93
N MET A 82 -14.64 2.60 -3.77
CA MET A 82 -14.13 3.89 -4.28
C MET A 82 -14.83 4.37 -5.55
N ASN A 83 -15.61 3.51 -6.22
CA ASN A 83 -16.04 3.72 -7.61
C ASN A 83 -14.86 3.98 -8.56
N TRP A 84 -13.85 3.10 -8.50
CA TRP A 84 -12.62 3.18 -9.26
C TRP A 84 -12.46 1.97 -10.18
N GLU A 85 -12.20 2.19 -11.46
CA GLU A 85 -12.05 1.13 -12.47
C GLU A 85 -10.59 0.83 -12.83
N GLY A 86 -9.66 1.69 -12.43
CA GLY A 86 -8.22 1.49 -12.64
C GLY A 86 -7.61 0.57 -11.59
N ASN A 87 -6.32 0.37 -11.68
CA ASN A 87 -5.59 -0.47 -10.74
C ASN A 87 -5.40 0.20 -9.38
N ILE A 88 -5.28 -0.62 -8.34
CA ILE A 88 -5.03 -0.17 -6.95
C ILE A 88 -3.78 -0.87 -6.42
N LEU A 89 -2.83 -0.08 -5.93
CA LEU A 89 -1.77 -0.54 -5.05
C LEU A 89 -2.15 -0.24 -3.61
N THR A 90 -2.05 -1.22 -2.73
CA THR A 90 -2.10 -0.97 -1.28
C THR A 90 -0.72 -1.12 -0.66
N ASP A 91 -0.36 -0.18 0.22
CA ASP A 91 0.83 -0.33 1.06
C ASP A 91 0.61 -1.41 2.12
N SER A 92 1.67 -1.75 2.87
CA SER A 92 1.59 -2.71 3.96
C SER A 92 0.95 -2.16 5.24
N GLY A 93 0.96 -0.84 5.41
CA GLY A 93 0.66 -0.15 6.67
C GLY A 93 1.84 -0.05 7.64
N GLY A 94 3.00 -0.65 7.33
CA GLY A 94 4.20 -0.63 8.19
C GLY A 94 4.67 0.78 8.50
N PHE A 95 4.76 1.65 7.49
CA PHE A 95 5.15 3.05 7.68
C PHE A 95 4.20 3.81 8.62
N GLN A 96 2.87 3.62 8.51
CA GLN A 96 1.90 4.29 9.35
C GLN A 96 1.96 3.79 10.79
N VAL A 97 2.17 2.50 11.02
CA VAL A 97 2.44 1.95 12.36
C VAL A 97 3.71 2.58 12.94
N PHE A 98 4.76 2.77 12.12
CA PHE A 98 5.99 3.43 12.55
C PHE A 98 5.76 4.91 12.88
N SER A 99 5.04 5.65 12.04
CA SER A 99 4.94 7.12 12.13
C SER A 99 3.81 7.62 13.04
N LEU A 100 2.70 6.87 13.16
CA LEU A 100 1.48 7.31 13.85
C LEU A 100 1.24 6.62 15.19
N SER A 101 1.93 5.51 15.47
CA SER A 101 1.76 4.80 16.74
C SER A 101 2.93 5.09 17.69
N GLU A 102 2.68 5.90 18.71
CA GLU A 102 3.65 6.14 19.79
C GLU A 102 3.93 4.88 20.60
N LEU A 103 2.94 3.98 20.70
CA LEU A 103 3.00 2.72 21.43
C LEU A 103 2.97 1.53 20.46
N ARG A 104 4.14 1.19 19.93
CA ARG A 104 4.34 0.00 19.10
C ARG A 104 5.38 -0.92 19.71
N LYS A 105 5.24 -2.21 19.47
CA LYS A 105 6.21 -3.22 19.86
C LYS A 105 6.46 -4.14 18.66
N ILE A 106 7.68 -4.05 18.10
CA ILE A 106 8.13 -4.93 17.02
C ILE A 106 8.53 -6.27 17.64
N ARG A 107 8.11 -7.37 17.02
CA ARG A 107 8.42 -8.76 17.33
C ARG A 107 8.85 -9.49 16.07
N GLU A 108 9.35 -10.70 16.21
CA GLU A 108 9.71 -11.53 15.06
C GLU A 108 8.49 -11.98 14.23
N ASP A 109 7.33 -12.09 14.85
CA ASP A 109 6.07 -12.49 14.21
C ASP A 109 5.21 -11.31 13.71
N GLY A 110 5.64 -10.07 13.98
CA GLY A 110 4.90 -8.89 13.54
C GLY A 110 5.04 -7.68 14.44
N VAL A 111 4.08 -6.77 14.38
CA VAL A 111 4.08 -5.53 15.15
C VAL A 111 2.77 -5.32 15.89
N GLU A 112 2.85 -5.21 17.21
CA GLU A 112 1.75 -4.72 18.03
C GLU A 112 1.74 -3.20 18.05
N PHE A 113 0.55 -2.61 17.94
CA PHE A 113 0.39 -1.16 18.01
C PHE A 113 -0.96 -0.76 18.60
N ARG A 114 -1.06 0.50 18.99
CA ARG A 114 -2.34 1.10 19.36
C ARG A 114 -2.86 1.98 18.25
N SER A 115 -4.15 1.85 17.97
CA SER A 115 -4.87 2.71 17.04
C SER A 115 -4.81 4.17 17.51
N HIS A 116 -4.44 5.07 16.61
CA HIS A 116 -4.49 6.51 16.86
C HIS A 116 -5.94 7.05 16.87
N VAL A 117 -6.91 6.24 16.45
CA VAL A 117 -8.32 6.62 16.34
C VAL A 117 -9.06 6.46 17.66
N ASP A 118 -8.84 5.32 18.35
CA ASP A 118 -9.61 4.92 19.55
C ASP A 118 -8.75 4.27 20.63
N GLY A 119 -7.43 4.12 20.41
CA GLY A 119 -6.49 3.52 21.35
C GLY A 119 -6.58 1.99 21.45
N SER A 120 -7.41 1.32 20.64
CA SER A 120 -7.50 -0.13 20.60
C SER A 120 -6.17 -0.79 20.23
N ARG A 121 -5.94 -2.03 20.69
CA ARG A 121 -4.72 -2.78 20.41
C ARG A 121 -4.91 -3.65 19.19
N HIS A 122 -3.91 -3.64 18.32
CA HIS A 122 -3.87 -4.41 17.08
C HIS A 122 -2.54 -5.12 16.93
N LEU A 123 -2.54 -6.22 16.18
CA LEU A 123 -1.36 -6.95 15.76
C LEU A 123 -1.38 -7.07 14.23
N PHE A 124 -0.34 -6.57 13.58
CA PHE A 124 -0.04 -6.85 12.18
C PHE A 124 1.03 -7.92 12.11
N THR A 125 0.70 -9.05 11.50
CA THR A 125 1.67 -10.04 11.02
C THR A 125 1.72 -9.97 9.50
N PRO A 126 2.77 -10.49 8.84
CA PRO A 126 2.83 -10.56 7.37
C PRO A 126 1.58 -11.20 6.76
N GLU A 127 1.10 -12.31 7.35
CA GLU A 127 -0.09 -13.03 6.86
C GLU A 127 -1.36 -12.17 7.02
N ARG A 128 -1.52 -11.51 8.19
CA ARG A 128 -2.70 -10.67 8.45
C ARG A 128 -2.76 -9.50 7.49
N VAL A 129 -1.63 -8.85 7.21
CA VAL A 129 -1.55 -7.73 6.28
C VAL A 129 -1.88 -8.17 4.85
N VAL A 130 -1.40 -9.33 4.42
CA VAL A 130 -1.77 -9.89 3.12
C VAL A 130 -3.26 -10.25 3.06
N GLU A 131 -3.83 -10.81 4.13
CA GLU A 131 -5.27 -11.10 4.22
C GLU A 131 -6.12 -9.81 4.09
N ILE A 132 -5.74 -8.75 4.80
CA ILE A 132 -6.40 -7.44 4.72
C ILE A 132 -6.39 -6.92 3.28
N GLN A 133 -5.23 -6.95 2.62
CA GLN A 133 -5.08 -6.49 1.24
C GLN A 133 -5.86 -7.35 0.24
N LYS A 134 -5.99 -8.66 0.51
CA LYS A 134 -6.88 -9.56 -0.26
C LYS A 134 -8.35 -9.16 -0.08
N ASN A 135 -8.78 -8.82 1.14
CA ASN A 135 -10.13 -8.32 1.40
C ASN A 135 -10.40 -7.00 0.68
N PHE A 136 -9.37 -6.18 0.49
CA PHE A 136 -9.45 -4.97 -0.34
C PHE A 136 -9.56 -5.26 -1.83
N GLY A 137 -9.10 -6.42 -2.30
CA GLY A 137 -9.03 -6.76 -3.73
C GLY A 137 -7.97 -5.96 -4.47
N SER A 138 -6.83 -5.68 -3.83
CA SER A 138 -5.74 -4.90 -4.40
C SER A 138 -5.07 -5.61 -5.57
N ASP A 139 -4.70 -4.88 -6.63
CA ASP A 139 -3.95 -5.41 -7.77
C ASP A 139 -2.47 -5.60 -7.46
N ILE A 140 -1.93 -4.71 -6.63
CA ILE A 140 -0.56 -4.78 -6.10
C ILE A 140 -0.65 -4.69 -4.57
N MET A 141 -0.12 -5.72 -3.92
CA MET A 141 -0.03 -5.82 -2.47
C MET A 141 1.42 -5.70 -2.04
N MET A 142 1.71 -4.84 -1.05
CA MET A 142 3.05 -4.70 -0.50
C MET A 142 3.24 -5.59 0.74
N PRO A 143 4.42 -6.21 0.90
CA PRO A 143 4.74 -6.97 2.12
C PRO A 143 4.82 -6.04 3.33
N LEU A 144 4.57 -6.60 4.53
CA LEU A 144 4.78 -5.85 5.77
C LEU A 144 6.26 -5.54 5.95
N ASP A 145 6.61 -4.27 5.95
CA ASP A 145 7.97 -3.78 6.07
C ASP A 145 8.25 -3.19 7.47
N GLU A 146 9.51 -3.30 7.89
CA GLU A 146 10.03 -2.61 9.06
C GLU A 146 10.75 -1.32 8.65
N CYS A 147 10.13 -0.16 8.95
CA CYS A 147 10.76 1.13 8.68
C CYS A 147 11.82 1.44 9.74
N THR A 148 13.07 1.62 9.31
CA THR A 148 14.17 2.07 10.17
C THR A 148 14.25 3.60 10.19
N PRO A 149 14.60 4.23 11.35
CA PRO A 149 14.85 5.66 11.42
C PRO A 149 15.99 6.10 10.49
N GLY A 150 15.90 7.31 9.92
CA GLY A 150 17.00 7.90 9.16
C GLY A 150 18.27 7.98 10.04
N GLY A 151 19.41 7.53 9.51
CA GLY A 151 20.67 7.46 10.24
C GLY A 151 20.82 6.24 11.18
N ALA A 152 19.92 5.27 11.12
CA ALA A 152 20.08 4.01 11.85
C ALA A 152 21.39 3.30 11.48
N PRO A 153 22.04 2.56 12.40
CA PRO A 153 23.20 1.76 12.09
C PRO A 153 22.92 0.72 11.00
N HIS A 154 23.89 0.44 10.14
CA HIS A 154 23.76 -0.55 9.05
C HIS A 154 23.24 -1.91 9.55
N ALA A 155 23.72 -2.38 10.70
CA ALA A 155 23.25 -3.65 11.28
C ALA A 155 21.72 -3.62 11.58
N ALA A 156 21.18 -2.50 12.02
CA ALA A 156 19.72 -2.37 12.24
C ALA A 156 18.93 -2.41 10.92
N ALA A 157 19.48 -1.81 9.87
CA ALA A 157 18.86 -1.86 8.54
C ALA A 157 18.86 -3.29 7.96
N VAL A 158 19.93 -4.06 8.17
CA VAL A 158 20.01 -5.47 7.76
C VAL A 158 18.95 -6.31 8.47
N ILE A 159 18.79 -6.15 9.79
CA ILE A 159 17.76 -6.88 10.56
C ILE A 159 16.36 -6.53 10.07
N ALA A 160 16.10 -5.25 9.80
CA ALA A 160 14.80 -4.80 9.28
C ALA A 160 14.51 -5.35 7.87
N GLU A 161 15.54 -5.44 7.02
CA GLU A 161 15.45 -6.06 5.69
C GLU A 161 15.14 -7.55 5.81
N GLU A 162 15.84 -8.30 6.67
CA GLU A 162 15.61 -9.72 6.90
C GLU A 162 14.18 -10.02 7.41
N ARG A 163 13.60 -9.12 8.22
CA ARG A 163 12.20 -9.25 8.66
C ARG A 163 11.18 -8.90 7.60
N THR A 164 11.57 -8.13 6.59
CA THR A 164 10.68 -7.73 5.49
C THR A 164 10.58 -8.83 4.43
N PHE A 165 11.62 -9.63 4.24
CA PHE A 165 11.74 -10.70 3.25
C PHE A 165 11.70 -12.09 3.87
#